data_1d76de8292c01d1c724098db9c62ab42
#
_entry.id   1d76de8292c01d1c724098db9c62ab42
#
_cell.length_a   1.000
_cell.length_b   1.000
_cell.length_c   1.000
_cell.angle_alpha   90.00
_cell.angle_beta   90.00
_cell.angle_gamma   90.00
#
_symmetry.space_group_name_H-M   'P 1'
#
loop_
_entity.id
_entity.type
_entity.pdbx_description
1 polymer ?
#
loop_
_entity_poly.entity_id
_entity_poly.type
_entity_poly.pdbx_seq_one_letter_code
_entity_poly.pdbx_strand_id
1 'polypeptide(L)'
;MKRSVHFQVSPDDSELFRQTVGPVKPLRDDRFVHAPRRRAGRARFTKAGRLAAIEASLTQIDPLVPSGELLSHRRPGVPENVLRKLRRGEYGLDGELDLHGLNLAQAKHALRDFLAGALARHALCVRIIHGKGLRSGSRGPVIKSAVDAVLRQTPAVAAHVSAGHGSGGTGAVHVLLSTR
;
A
#
# COMPACT_ATOMS: atom_id res chain seq x y z
N MET A 1 -17.35 17.78 -25.83
CA MET A 1 -18.82 17.97 -25.91
C MET A 1 -19.37 17.00 -26.95
N LYS A 2 -19.98 15.88 -26.53
CA LYS A 2 -20.65 14.94 -27.42
C LYS A 2 -22.13 15.34 -27.48
N ARG A 3 -22.58 15.84 -28.61
CA ARG A 3 -23.99 16.13 -28.87
C ARG A 3 -24.72 14.80 -29.10
N SER A 4 -25.63 14.46 -28.17
CA SER A 4 -26.61 13.39 -28.40
C SER A 4 -27.63 13.86 -29.41
N VAL A 5 -27.65 13.28 -30.59
CA VAL A 5 -28.69 13.50 -31.58
C VAL A 5 -29.89 12.65 -31.16
N HIS A 6 -30.92 13.29 -30.65
CA HIS A 6 -32.23 12.65 -30.42
C HIS A 6 -32.97 12.63 -31.76
N PHE A 7 -33.09 11.45 -32.35
CA PHE A 7 -34.02 11.21 -33.46
C PHE A 7 -35.42 11.11 -32.87
N GLN A 8 -36.25 12.10 -33.14
CA GLN A 8 -37.71 12.00 -32.89
C GLN A 8 -38.34 11.30 -34.10
N VAL A 9 -38.86 10.09 -33.85
CA VAL A 9 -39.62 9.35 -34.85
C VAL A 9 -41.02 9.98 -34.94
N SER A 10 -41.47 10.33 -36.13
CA SER A 10 -42.78 10.91 -36.31
C SER A 10 -43.91 9.88 -36.07
N PRO A 11 -45.12 10.29 -35.61
CA PRO A 11 -46.26 9.37 -35.48
C PRO A 11 -46.55 8.58 -36.74
N ASP A 12 -46.42 9.23 -37.90
CA ASP A 12 -46.68 8.64 -39.22
C ASP A 12 -45.68 7.55 -39.59
N ASP A 13 -44.42 7.72 -39.24
CA ASP A 13 -43.38 6.70 -39.47
C ASP A 13 -43.63 5.44 -38.63
N SER A 14 -44.17 5.63 -37.43
CA SER A 14 -44.55 4.53 -36.53
C SER A 14 -45.74 3.73 -37.07
N GLU A 15 -46.72 4.41 -37.68
CA GLU A 15 -47.88 3.79 -38.32
C GLU A 15 -47.50 3.01 -39.57
N LEU A 16 -46.72 3.60 -40.45
CA LEU A 16 -46.17 2.94 -41.64
C LEU A 16 -45.36 1.66 -41.28
N PHE A 17 -44.55 1.72 -40.23
CA PHE A 17 -43.79 0.58 -39.76
C PHE A 17 -44.73 -0.55 -39.29
N ARG A 18 -45.79 -0.25 -38.53
CA ARG A 18 -46.75 -1.26 -38.06
C ARG A 18 -47.50 -1.93 -39.20
N GLN A 19 -47.88 -1.16 -40.22
CA GLN A 19 -48.56 -1.67 -41.41
C GLN A 19 -47.67 -2.58 -42.24
N THR A 20 -46.36 -2.30 -42.32
CA THR A 20 -45.42 -3.05 -43.14
C THR A 20 -44.94 -4.34 -42.42
N VAL A 21 -44.79 -4.32 -41.10
CA VAL A 21 -44.23 -5.44 -40.33
C VAL A 21 -45.31 -6.42 -39.83
N GLY A 22 -46.60 -5.98 -39.79
CA GLY A 22 -47.70 -6.81 -39.33
C GLY A 22 -47.67 -7.07 -37.81
N PRO A 23 -48.53 -7.95 -37.29
CA PRO A 23 -48.63 -8.21 -35.85
C PRO A 23 -47.37 -8.92 -35.34
N VAL A 24 -46.53 -8.20 -34.62
CA VAL A 24 -45.30 -8.70 -34.00
C VAL A 24 -45.59 -9.26 -32.61
N LYS A 25 -45.14 -10.47 -32.33
CA LYS A 25 -45.19 -11.05 -31.00
C LYS A 25 -44.00 -10.52 -30.21
N PRO A 26 -44.18 -9.83 -29.07
CA PRO A 26 -43.06 -9.36 -28.28
C PRO A 26 -42.19 -10.54 -27.86
N LEU A 27 -40.92 -10.51 -28.18
CA LEU A 27 -39.94 -11.44 -27.60
C LEU A 27 -39.88 -11.18 -26.09
N ARG A 28 -40.23 -12.18 -25.30
CA ARG A 28 -39.92 -12.14 -23.87
C ARG A 28 -38.41 -12.13 -23.73
N ASP A 29 -37.88 -11.00 -23.30
CA ASP A 29 -36.45 -10.87 -23.02
C ASP A 29 -36.16 -11.52 -21.64
N ASP A 30 -35.92 -12.83 -21.68
CA ASP A 30 -35.46 -13.58 -20.51
C ASP A 30 -33.96 -13.37 -20.23
N ARG A 31 -33.36 -12.34 -20.82
CA ARG A 31 -32.01 -11.96 -20.47
C ARG A 31 -32.03 -11.46 -19.03
N PHE A 32 -31.48 -12.27 -18.14
CA PHE A 32 -31.10 -11.83 -16.81
C PHE A 32 -30.23 -10.59 -16.95
N VAL A 33 -30.83 -9.43 -16.71
CA VAL A 33 -30.05 -8.21 -16.51
C VAL A 33 -29.23 -8.45 -15.26
N HIS A 34 -28.00 -8.90 -15.45
CA HIS A 34 -27.04 -8.90 -14.37
C HIS A 34 -26.98 -7.46 -13.84
N ALA A 35 -27.62 -7.23 -12.71
CA ALA A 35 -27.40 -6.01 -11.97
C ALA A 35 -25.88 -5.85 -11.84
N PRO A 36 -25.31 -4.68 -12.22
CA PRO A 36 -23.88 -4.49 -12.15
C PRO A 36 -23.49 -4.82 -10.71
N ARG A 37 -22.71 -5.89 -10.52
CA ARG A 37 -22.12 -6.22 -9.21
C ARG A 37 -21.49 -4.91 -8.73
N ARG A 38 -22.09 -4.29 -7.71
CA ARG A 38 -21.45 -3.19 -6.99
C ARG A 38 -20.06 -3.71 -6.64
N ARG A 39 -19.05 -3.25 -7.36
CA ARG A 39 -17.66 -3.50 -6.99
C ARG A 39 -17.58 -3.00 -5.57
N ALA A 40 -17.38 -3.93 -4.62
CA ALA A 40 -17.12 -3.57 -3.23
C ALA A 40 -16.07 -2.47 -3.28
N GLY A 41 -16.44 -1.28 -2.79
CA GLY A 41 -15.56 -0.12 -2.87
C GLY A 41 -14.23 -0.54 -2.27
N ARG A 42 -13.15 -0.56 -3.06
CA ARG A 42 -11.82 -0.76 -2.50
C ARG A 42 -11.70 0.27 -1.41
N ALA A 43 -11.57 -0.19 -0.17
CA ALA A 43 -11.41 0.68 0.99
C ALA A 43 -10.21 1.60 0.70
N ARG A 44 -10.49 2.84 0.30
CA ARG A 44 -9.48 3.87 0.15
C ARG A 44 -9.13 4.27 1.57
N PHE A 45 -7.98 3.83 2.05
CA PHE A 45 -7.47 4.32 3.31
C PHE A 45 -7.37 5.85 3.22
N THR A 46 -8.23 6.51 3.98
CA THR A 46 -8.13 7.97 4.15
C THR A 46 -6.80 8.29 4.84
N LYS A 47 -6.30 9.53 4.70
CA LYS A 47 -5.08 9.98 5.40
C LYS A 47 -5.18 9.68 6.91
N ALA A 48 -6.36 9.91 7.51
CA ALA A 48 -6.64 9.62 8.91
C ALA A 48 -6.58 8.10 9.21
N GLY A 49 -7.13 7.25 8.35
CA GLY A 49 -7.06 5.80 8.52
C GLY A 49 -5.64 5.23 8.42
N ARG A 50 -4.79 5.83 7.57
CA ARG A 50 -3.36 5.46 7.48
C ARG A 50 -2.60 5.85 8.75
N LEU A 51 -2.85 7.04 9.29
CA LEU A 51 -2.25 7.50 10.55
C LEU A 51 -2.69 6.64 11.72
N ALA A 52 -3.99 6.33 11.83
CA ALA A 52 -4.52 5.47 12.88
C ALA A 52 -3.93 4.05 12.83
N ALA A 53 -3.70 3.49 11.62
CA ALA A 53 -3.06 2.19 11.46
C ALA A 53 -1.59 2.20 11.91
N ILE A 54 -0.85 3.28 11.63
CA ILE A 54 0.53 3.46 12.12
C ILE A 54 0.53 3.57 13.64
N GLU A 55 -0.38 4.31 14.22
CA GLU A 55 -0.50 4.49 15.68
C GLU A 55 -0.83 3.18 16.39
N ALA A 56 -1.77 2.40 15.87
CA ALA A 56 -2.08 1.06 16.39
C ALA A 56 -0.87 0.12 16.33
N SER A 57 -0.08 0.21 15.24
CA SER A 57 1.13 -0.61 15.06
C SER A 57 2.24 -0.31 16.07
N LEU A 58 2.25 0.89 16.65
CA LEU A 58 3.26 1.28 17.65
C LEU A 58 2.99 0.70 19.05
N THR A 59 1.80 0.15 19.31
CA THR A 59 1.41 -0.37 20.63
C THR A 59 1.85 -1.82 20.85
N GLN A 60 2.08 -2.58 19.78
CA GLN A 60 2.51 -3.98 19.87
C GLN A 60 3.98 -4.12 19.48
N ILE A 61 4.77 -4.78 20.32
CA ILE A 61 6.15 -5.18 20.03
C ILE A 61 6.17 -6.70 20.04
N ASP A 62 6.35 -7.29 18.86
CA ASP A 62 6.59 -8.72 18.69
C ASP A 62 7.98 -9.13 19.20
N PRO A 63 8.26 -10.44 19.33
CA PRO A 63 9.50 -10.95 19.90
C PRO A 63 10.74 -10.34 19.22
N LEU A 64 11.78 -10.14 20.04
CA LEU A 64 13.03 -9.48 19.63
C LEU A 64 13.69 -10.18 18.45
N VAL A 65 13.95 -9.43 17.38
CA VAL A 65 14.72 -9.90 16.23
C VAL A 65 16.22 -9.88 16.59
N PRO A 66 16.97 -10.98 16.45
CA PRO A 66 18.41 -11.01 16.74
C PRO A 66 19.23 -9.98 15.93
N SER A 67 20.34 -9.50 16.50
CA SER A 67 21.17 -8.45 15.89
C SER A 67 21.67 -8.79 14.48
N GLY A 68 22.07 -10.03 14.25
CA GLY A 68 22.59 -10.52 12.95
C GLY A 68 21.52 -10.90 11.93
N GLU A 69 20.27 -11.02 12.33
CA GLU A 69 19.20 -11.46 11.44
C GLU A 69 18.84 -10.39 10.40
N LEU A 70 18.59 -10.84 9.18
CA LEU A 70 18.14 -9.97 8.09
C LEU A 70 16.62 -9.81 8.15
N LEU A 71 16.14 -8.59 8.18
CA LEU A 71 14.74 -8.30 8.01
C LEU A 71 14.33 -8.57 6.56
N SER A 72 13.17 -9.22 6.39
CA SER A 72 12.59 -9.43 5.08
C SER A 72 11.09 -9.66 5.22
N HIS A 73 10.30 -8.81 4.59
CA HIS A 73 8.86 -8.96 4.55
C HIS A 73 8.29 -8.40 3.25
N ARG A 74 7.27 -9.06 2.72
CA ARG A 74 6.49 -8.56 1.59
C ARG A 74 5.02 -8.90 1.76
N ARG A 75 4.14 -8.04 1.31
CA ARG A 75 2.72 -8.34 1.29
C ARG A 75 2.38 -9.33 0.17
N PRO A 76 1.29 -10.09 0.33
CA PRO A 76 0.73 -10.89 -0.76
C PRO A 76 0.53 -10.03 -2.01
N GLY A 77 0.94 -10.57 -3.16
CA GLY A 77 0.88 -9.86 -4.44
C GLY A 77 2.14 -9.06 -4.81
N VAL A 78 3.11 -8.90 -3.91
CA VAL A 78 4.40 -8.29 -4.24
C VAL A 78 5.35 -9.41 -4.72
N PRO A 79 5.89 -9.33 -5.96
CA PRO A 79 6.79 -10.35 -6.50
C PRO A 79 8.13 -10.42 -5.75
N GLU A 80 8.74 -11.59 -5.70
CA GLU A 80 10.05 -11.83 -5.03
C GLU A 80 11.19 -10.98 -5.63
N ASN A 81 11.16 -10.74 -6.94
CA ASN A 81 12.15 -9.89 -7.60
C ASN A 81 12.17 -8.46 -7.07
N VAL A 82 11.03 -7.95 -6.55
CA VAL A 82 10.95 -6.63 -5.91
C VAL A 82 11.82 -6.59 -4.66
N LEU A 83 11.76 -7.62 -3.79
CA LEU A 83 12.64 -7.69 -2.60
C LEU A 83 14.12 -7.71 -2.97
N ARG A 84 14.48 -8.48 -4.02
CA ARG A 84 15.87 -8.54 -4.50
C ARG A 84 16.36 -7.18 -4.99
N LYS A 85 15.56 -6.47 -5.78
CA LYS A 85 15.86 -5.12 -6.25
C LYS A 85 15.96 -4.13 -5.08
N LEU A 86 15.01 -4.22 -4.14
CA LEU A 86 14.99 -3.36 -2.96
C LEU A 86 16.25 -3.56 -2.09
N ARG A 87 16.69 -4.80 -1.89
CA ARG A 87 17.93 -5.14 -1.16
C ARG A 87 19.16 -4.57 -1.84
N ARG A 88 19.23 -4.63 -3.17
CA ARG A 88 20.34 -4.08 -3.97
C ARG A 88 20.34 -2.55 -4.04
N GLY A 89 19.26 -1.89 -3.59
CA GLY A 89 19.12 -0.44 -3.66
C GLY A 89 18.84 0.06 -5.07
N GLU A 90 18.18 -0.73 -5.91
CA GLU A 90 17.84 -0.37 -7.29
C GLU A 90 16.65 0.62 -7.36
N TYR A 91 16.00 0.89 -6.24
CA TYR A 91 14.97 1.92 -6.15
C TYR A 91 15.60 3.24 -5.69
N GLY A 92 15.22 4.34 -6.36
CA GLY A 92 15.58 5.68 -5.90
C GLY A 92 15.04 5.93 -4.48
N LEU A 93 15.86 6.53 -3.61
CA LEU A 93 15.45 6.85 -2.25
C LEU A 93 14.79 8.23 -2.22
N ASP A 94 13.52 8.28 -1.81
CA ASP A 94 12.74 9.51 -1.66
C ASP A 94 12.87 10.11 -0.25
N GLY A 95 13.53 9.41 0.67
CA GLY A 95 13.76 9.88 2.01
C GLY A 95 14.52 8.89 2.88
N GLU A 96 15.10 9.43 3.95
CA GLU A 96 15.85 8.67 4.92
C GLU A 96 15.50 9.10 6.34
N LEU A 97 15.43 8.13 7.25
CA LEU A 97 15.22 8.36 8.67
C LEU A 97 16.32 7.65 9.45
N ASP A 98 17.01 8.39 10.29
CA ASP A 98 18.00 7.85 11.20
C ASP A 98 17.46 7.77 12.63
N LEU A 99 17.43 6.56 13.18
CA LEU A 99 16.94 6.23 14.52
C LEU A 99 18.09 5.78 15.45
N HIS A 100 19.33 5.76 14.96
CA HIS A 100 20.44 5.30 15.78
C HIS A 100 20.62 6.21 17.01
N GLY A 101 20.92 5.60 18.16
CA GLY A 101 21.12 6.37 19.40
C GLY A 101 19.84 6.85 20.10
N LEU A 102 18.67 6.76 19.46
CA LEU A 102 17.40 7.09 20.08
C LEU A 102 16.96 6.02 21.08
N ASN A 103 16.18 6.41 22.09
CA ASN A 103 15.44 5.45 22.89
C ASN A 103 14.19 4.95 22.13
N LEU A 104 13.56 3.88 22.64
CA LEU A 104 12.42 3.25 21.97
C LEU A 104 11.23 4.21 21.77
N ALA A 105 10.94 5.06 22.75
CA ALA A 105 9.81 6.01 22.66
C ALA A 105 10.08 7.08 21.59
N GLN A 106 11.30 7.65 21.57
CA GLN A 106 11.73 8.62 20.57
C GLN A 106 11.74 7.99 19.16
N ALA A 107 12.28 6.77 19.04
CA ALA A 107 12.32 6.06 17.75
C ALA A 107 10.91 5.79 17.21
N LYS A 108 9.98 5.37 18.05
CA LYS A 108 8.57 5.16 17.66
C LYS A 108 7.93 6.46 17.17
N HIS A 109 8.14 7.56 17.87
CA HIS A 109 7.59 8.87 17.49
C HIS A 109 8.14 9.33 16.14
N ALA A 110 9.48 9.34 16.01
CA ALA A 110 10.16 9.74 14.77
C ALA A 110 9.74 8.87 13.58
N LEU A 111 9.61 7.55 13.78
CA LEU A 111 9.16 6.61 12.74
C LEU A 111 7.73 6.92 12.27
N ARG A 112 6.82 7.21 13.20
CA ARG A 112 5.44 7.58 12.89
C ARG A 112 5.38 8.83 12.02
N ASP A 113 6.05 9.87 12.45
CA ASP A 113 6.00 11.17 11.77
C ASP A 113 6.66 11.09 10.39
N PHE A 114 7.75 10.35 10.30
CA PHE A 114 8.44 10.12 9.04
C PHE A 114 7.58 9.35 8.03
N LEU A 115 6.96 8.23 8.44
CA LEU A 115 6.09 7.45 7.56
C LEU A 115 4.86 8.26 7.12
N ALA A 116 4.26 9.03 8.03
CA ALA A 116 3.14 9.90 7.70
C ALA A 116 3.55 10.97 6.67
N GLY A 117 4.71 11.59 6.86
CA GLY A 117 5.26 12.56 5.92
C GLY A 117 5.65 11.95 4.57
N ALA A 118 6.26 10.78 4.56
CA ALA A 118 6.61 10.06 3.34
C ALA A 118 5.35 9.71 2.51
N LEU A 119 4.30 9.20 3.16
CA LEU A 119 3.03 8.90 2.52
C LEU A 119 2.33 10.16 1.98
N ALA A 120 2.43 11.27 2.69
CA ALA A 120 1.85 12.55 2.25
C ALA A 120 2.55 13.10 0.99
N ARG A 121 3.85 12.84 0.84
CA ARG A 121 4.64 13.23 -0.34
C ARG A 121 4.63 12.17 -1.45
N HIS A 122 3.86 11.10 -1.30
CA HIS A 122 3.83 9.99 -2.26
C HIS A 122 5.20 9.33 -2.49
N ALA A 123 6.05 9.31 -1.48
CA ALA A 123 7.33 8.62 -1.54
C ALA A 123 7.12 7.13 -1.88
N LEU A 124 7.95 6.61 -2.78
CA LEU A 124 7.90 5.22 -3.22
C LEU A 124 8.84 4.33 -2.39
N CYS A 125 10.07 4.78 -2.18
CA CYS A 125 11.08 4.03 -1.46
C CYS A 125 11.77 4.91 -0.43
N VAL A 126 11.88 4.41 0.81
CA VAL A 126 12.57 5.11 1.89
C VAL A 126 13.54 4.19 2.60
N ARG A 127 14.56 4.77 3.24
CA ARG A 127 15.53 4.06 4.07
C ARG A 127 15.33 4.44 5.54
N ILE A 128 15.38 3.43 6.43
CA ILE A 128 15.33 3.63 7.87
C ILE A 128 16.58 3.01 8.48
N ILE A 129 17.38 3.81 9.18
CA ILE A 129 18.61 3.39 9.87
C ILE A 129 18.25 3.22 11.34
N HIS A 130 18.19 1.98 11.81
CA HIS A 130 17.86 1.63 13.20
C HIS A 130 19.10 1.21 14.02
N GLY A 131 20.24 1.11 13.37
CA GLY A 131 21.47 0.64 13.99
C GLY A 131 21.53 -0.88 14.18
N LYS A 132 22.72 -1.39 14.43
CA LYS A 132 22.95 -2.85 14.63
C LYS A 132 22.57 -3.33 16.04
N GLY A 133 22.28 -2.43 16.97
CA GLY A 133 21.92 -2.77 18.33
C GLY A 133 23.08 -3.27 19.21
N LEU A 134 24.33 -3.04 18.81
CA LEU A 134 25.53 -3.50 19.54
C LEU A 134 25.65 -2.89 20.95
N ARG A 135 25.01 -1.75 21.19
CA ARG A 135 25.01 -1.04 22.48
C ARG A 135 23.75 -1.30 23.31
N SER A 136 22.84 -2.16 22.86
CA SER A 136 21.53 -2.37 23.51
C SER A 136 21.60 -3.35 24.72
N GLY A 137 22.79 -3.76 25.14
CA GLY A 137 22.98 -4.70 26.25
C GLY A 137 22.28 -6.05 26.08
N SER A 138 21.87 -6.67 27.17
CA SER A 138 21.20 -7.97 27.17
C SER A 138 19.82 -8.01 26.51
N ARG A 139 19.19 -6.87 26.27
CA ARG A 139 17.87 -6.77 25.62
C ARG A 139 17.92 -6.84 24.09
N GLY A 140 19.12 -6.95 23.48
CA GLY A 140 19.24 -7.01 22.01
C GLY A 140 18.77 -5.72 21.29
N PRO A 141 18.61 -5.76 19.95
CA PRO A 141 18.32 -4.60 19.12
C PRO A 141 16.83 -4.21 19.15
N VAL A 142 16.39 -3.60 20.25
CA VAL A 142 14.98 -3.24 20.52
C VAL A 142 14.39 -2.35 19.41
N ILE A 143 15.17 -1.37 18.90
CA ILE A 143 14.68 -0.45 17.85
C ILE A 143 14.46 -1.21 16.55
N LYS A 144 15.36 -2.13 16.16
CA LYS A 144 15.22 -2.97 14.98
C LYS A 144 13.91 -3.78 15.01
N SER A 145 13.62 -4.44 16.15
CA SER A 145 12.40 -5.22 16.33
C SER A 145 11.14 -4.34 16.27
N ALA A 146 11.20 -3.16 16.88
CA ALA A 146 10.09 -2.22 16.83
C ALA A 146 9.85 -1.70 15.39
N VAL A 147 10.90 -1.42 14.63
CA VAL A 147 10.80 -1.00 13.22
C VAL A 147 10.18 -2.12 12.38
N ASP A 148 10.64 -3.37 12.52
CA ASP A 148 10.10 -4.51 11.78
C ASP A 148 8.60 -4.70 12.07
N ALA A 149 8.22 -4.69 13.36
CA ALA A 149 6.82 -4.84 13.78
C ALA A 149 5.93 -3.74 13.20
N VAL A 150 6.33 -2.48 13.30
CA VAL A 150 5.58 -1.32 12.76
C VAL A 150 5.43 -1.44 11.24
N LEU A 151 6.50 -1.78 10.53
CA LEU A 151 6.47 -1.89 9.06
C LEU A 151 5.57 -3.03 8.60
N ARG A 152 5.57 -4.18 9.27
CA ARG A 152 4.68 -5.32 8.96
C ARG A 152 3.21 -4.95 9.14
N GLN A 153 2.90 -4.22 10.19
CA GLN A 153 1.53 -3.83 10.53
C GLN A 153 1.03 -2.63 9.71
N THR A 154 1.92 -1.80 9.15
CA THR A 154 1.52 -0.62 8.38
C THR A 154 0.98 -0.99 7.00
N PRO A 155 -0.33 -0.78 6.69
CA PRO A 155 -0.94 -1.21 5.43
C PRO A 155 -0.31 -0.60 4.18
N ALA A 156 0.26 0.60 4.30
CA ALA A 156 0.91 1.30 3.20
C ALA A 156 2.33 0.78 2.89
N VAL A 157 2.90 -0.09 3.71
CA VAL A 157 4.17 -0.75 3.42
C VAL A 157 3.92 -1.96 2.55
N ALA A 158 4.40 -1.95 1.32
CA ALA A 158 4.28 -3.06 0.37
C ALA A 158 5.34 -4.14 0.64
N ALA A 159 6.57 -3.73 0.93
CA ALA A 159 7.68 -4.62 1.26
C ALA A 159 8.76 -3.86 2.05
N HIS A 160 9.53 -4.61 2.85
CA HIS A 160 10.76 -4.08 3.43
C HIS A 160 11.82 -5.19 3.54
N VAL A 161 13.08 -4.79 3.48
CA VAL A 161 14.21 -5.72 3.53
C VAL A 161 15.45 -5.02 4.07
N SER A 162 16.27 -5.73 4.86
CA SER A 162 17.56 -5.20 5.31
C SER A 162 18.38 -4.73 4.11
N ALA A 163 19.01 -3.58 4.24
CA ALA A 163 19.85 -2.98 3.21
C ALA A 163 21.05 -3.87 2.87
N GLY A 164 21.59 -3.71 1.67
CA GLY A 164 22.85 -4.32 1.28
C GLY A 164 24.05 -3.78 2.09
N HIS A 165 25.18 -4.48 2.06
CA HIS A 165 26.38 -4.12 2.83
C HIS A 165 26.83 -2.67 2.61
N GLY A 166 26.75 -2.17 1.38
CA GLY A 166 27.10 -0.78 1.03
C GLY A 166 26.10 0.28 1.49
N SER A 167 24.92 -0.12 1.96
CA SER A 167 23.81 0.79 2.31
C SER A 167 23.37 0.66 3.78
N GLY A 168 24.25 0.18 4.67
CA GLY A 168 23.97 0.04 6.11
C GLY A 168 23.82 -1.39 6.61
N GLY A 169 23.69 -2.38 5.74
CA GLY A 169 23.64 -3.81 6.08
C GLY A 169 22.49 -4.15 7.04
N THR A 170 22.79 -4.94 8.08
CA THR A 170 21.78 -5.32 9.11
C THR A 170 21.36 -4.18 10.02
N GLY A 171 21.97 -2.99 9.91
CA GLY A 171 21.62 -1.80 10.69
C GLY A 171 20.63 -0.85 9.99
N ALA A 172 20.27 -1.13 8.75
CA ALA A 172 19.31 -0.33 7.98
C ALA A 172 18.31 -1.21 7.23
N VAL A 173 17.17 -0.65 6.92
CA VAL A 173 16.11 -1.31 6.15
C VAL A 173 15.61 -0.40 5.03
N HIS A 174 15.50 -0.94 3.82
CA HIS A 174 14.81 -0.30 2.71
C HIS A 174 13.34 -0.67 2.75
N VAL A 175 12.47 0.30 2.56
CA VAL A 175 11.01 0.16 2.65
C VAL A 175 10.37 0.65 1.36
N LEU A 176 9.58 -0.21 0.75
CA LEU A 176 8.76 0.13 -0.41
C LEU A 176 7.35 0.47 0.08
N LEU A 177 6.89 1.67 -0.25
CA LEU A 177 5.58 2.17 0.11
C LEU A 177 4.59 1.97 -1.06
N SER A 178 3.35 1.67 -0.74
CA SER A 178 2.26 1.63 -1.71
C SER A 178 1.64 3.02 -1.80
N THR A 179 1.74 3.65 -2.95
CA THR A 179 1.15 4.97 -3.25
C THR A 179 -0.31 4.90 -3.71
N ARG A 180 -0.90 3.70 -3.70
CA ARG A 180 -2.29 3.47 -4.14
C ARG A 180 -3.29 3.63 -3.00
#